data_b0ece7512850d15c668632f312dc2a29
#
_entry.id   b0ece7512850d15c668632f312dc2a29
#
_cell.length_a   1.000
_cell.length_b   1.000
_cell.length_c   1.000
_cell.angle_alpha   90.00
_cell.angle_beta   90.00
_cell.angle_gamma   90.00
#
_symmetry.space_group_name_H-M   'P 1'
#
loop_
_entity.id
_entity.type
_entity.pdbx_description
1 polymer ?
#
loop_
_entity_poly.entity_id
_entity_poly.type
_entity_poly.pdbx_seq_one_letter_code
_entity_poly.pdbx_strand_id
1 'polypeptide(L)'
;MEVYTKFDPKKIEGDIRSYLGDLNQASLLNKEMANVNSVLGYIEGPPTLNGEPHVGHLRGRIIKDMWYRFKTLQKYRVIFRAGWDTQGLPIELQAEKLLGLTGSKSENIKRVGVESIVNACKQLIQINATKWIEVDQLLGMSFDYERAYWTYKDEYIEREWKYLKKAWEIGILKEWFRVVAYCPSCQTSLSNAEVNQGYKNVEDPSFYYKVKMSEEDAFLIVWTTMPFTLITDELIGVNPDATYVYVNVNDEVWVVGQDRLQSLMNELGILNYESTRTVLGKNLEGRRYIHPLLEMIPGLKSLSDEKSIHFVVAEQFVDISTGSGLVHLAPANGEEDFEIATKRRIPIFVPIDDKVVFTEEAGQFRGMYVRDADEMVINAMREASAYVKVGKIVHQYPTCWRSGHKIVWLARREYFYMIDKLGQNPLSAASKVEYFFDSPRNRFLEIIKEKVPWCISRE
;
A
#
# COMPACT_ATOMS: atom_id res chain seq x y z
N MET A 1 -32.53 -21.32 41.30
CA MET A 1 -31.04 -21.38 41.15
C MET A 1 -30.49 -22.34 42.18
N GLU A 2 -29.73 -23.34 41.75
CA GLU A 2 -29.03 -24.25 42.64
C GLU A 2 -28.01 -23.51 43.48
N VAL A 3 -27.86 -23.78 44.75
CA VAL A 3 -26.83 -23.19 45.58
C VAL A 3 -25.54 -23.98 45.36
N TYR A 4 -24.54 -23.34 44.74
CA TYR A 4 -23.25 -23.97 44.48
C TYR A 4 -22.41 -23.95 45.76
N THR A 5 -21.98 -25.11 46.18
CA THR A 5 -21.04 -25.26 47.32
C THR A 5 -19.57 -25.12 46.91
N LYS A 6 -19.31 -25.15 45.61
CA LYS A 6 -17.97 -24.98 45.01
C LYS A 6 -18.08 -24.16 43.73
N PHE A 7 -17.13 -23.26 43.51
CA PHE A 7 -17.08 -22.47 42.30
C PHE A 7 -16.70 -23.36 41.10
N ASP A 8 -17.63 -23.54 40.18
CA ASP A 8 -17.44 -24.22 38.88
C ASP A 8 -17.94 -23.30 37.79
N PRO A 9 -17.01 -22.58 37.12
CA PRO A 9 -17.39 -21.57 36.11
C PRO A 9 -18.22 -22.18 34.97
N LYS A 10 -17.88 -23.37 34.50
CA LYS A 10 -18.57 -24.00 33.35
C LYS A 10 -20.03 -24.32 33.68
N LYS A 11 -20.30 -24.85 34.89
CA LYS A 11 -21.67 -25.15 35.34
C LYS A 11 -22.46 -23.88 35.59
N ILE A 12 -21.86 -22.91 36.31
CA ILE A 12 -22.49 -21.62 36.60
C ILE A 12 -22.85 -20.86 35.36
N GLU A 13 -21.93 -20.77 34.39
CA GLU A 13 -22.17 -20.11 33.11
C GLU A 13 -23.25 -20.81 32.28
N GLY A 14 -23.32 -22.14 32.32
CA GLY A 14 -24.36 -22.92 31.67
C GLY A 14 -25.75 -22.62 32.25
N ASP A 15 -25.88 -22.60 33.57
CA ASP A 15 -27.13 -22.30 34.25
C ASP A 15 -27.56 -20.83 34.06
N ILE A 16 -26.63 -19.88 34.10
CA ILE A 16 -26.91 -18.48 33.83
C ILE A 16 -27.38 -18.30 32.39
N ARG A 17 -26.74 -18.94 31.41
CA ARG A 17 -27.17 -18.87 30.00
C ARG A 17 -28.57 -19.42 29.81
N SER A 18 -28.88 -20.56 30.41
CA SER A 18 -30.25 -21.12 30.36
C SER A 18 -31.27 -20.15 30.98
N TYR A 19 -30.93 -19.51 32.10
CA TYR A 19 -31.80 -18.52 32.74
C TYR A 19 -31.95 -17.22 31.90
N LEU A 20 -30.87 -16.76 31.25
CA LEU A 20 -30.87 -15.54 30.45
C LEU A 20 -31.26 -15.79 29.00
N GLY A 21 -31.23 -17.02 28.52
CA GLY A 21 -31.44 -17.38 27.11
C GLY A 21 -32.77 -16.91 26.51
N ASP A 22 -33.80 -16.84 27.35
CA ASP A 22 -35.11 -16.33 26.97
C ASP A 22 -35.25 -14.80 27.14
N LEU A 23 -34.25 -14.16 27.75
CA LEU A 23 -34.21 -12.72 28.01
C LEU A 23 -33.29 -12.03 26.97
N ASN A 24 -33.89 -11.52 25.92
CA ASN A 24 -33.16 -10.60 25.01
C ASN A 24 -32.84 -9.30 25.78
N GLN A 25 -31.70 -9.28 26.48
CA GLN A 25 -31.29 -8.17 27.34
C GLN A 25 -31.24 -6.84 26.59
N ALA A 26 -30.73 -6.84 25.34
CA ALA A 26 -30.70 -5.63 24.51
C ALA A 26 -32.11 -5.10 24.22
N SER A 27 -33.09 -6.00 24.00
CA SER A 27 -34.47 -5.60 23.77
C SER A 27 -35.14 -5.04 25.05
N LEU A 28 -34.85 -5.62 26.21
CA LEU A 28 -35.37 -5.12 27.49
C LEU A 28 -34.81 -3.74 27.81
N LEU A 29 -33.49 -3.57 27.74
CA LEU A 29 -32.83 -2.28 27.98
C LEU A 29 -33.30 -1.22 27.00
N ASN A 30 -33.46 -1.55 25.74
CA ASN A 30 -33.98 -0.64 24.72
C ASN A 30 -35.42 -0.20 25.00
N LYS A 31 -36.29 -1.10 25.51
CA LYS A 31 -37.68 -0.77 25.91
C LYS A 31 -37.71 0.16 27.11
N GLU A 32 -36.90 -0.12 28.13
CA GLU A 32 -36.82 0.73 29.34
C GLU A 32 -36.28 2.12 29.02
N MET A 33 -35.35 2.22 28.06
CA MET A 33 -34.71 3.48 27.66
C MET A 33 -35.45 4.21 26.51
N ALA A 34 -36.58 3.69 26.03
CA ALA A 34 -37.27 4.24 24.86
C ALA A 34 -37.67 5.74 25.01
N ASN A 35 -38.01 6.15 26.25
CA ASN A 35 -38.46 7.50 26.57
C ASN A 35 -37.33 8.43 27.07
N VAL A 36 -36.07 7.99 27.03
CA VAL A 36 -34.94 8.81 27.48
C VAL A 36 -34.51 9.76 26.34
N ASN A 37 -34.46 11.07 26.66
CA ASN A 37 -34.11 12.10 25.72
C ASN A 37 -32.60 12.16 25.40
N SER A 38 -31.73 11.67 26.30
CA SER A 38 -30.30 11.67 26.12
C SER A 38 -29.88 10.43 25.31
N VAL A 39 -29.64 10.60 24.01
CA VAL A 39 -29.30 9.51 23.08
C VAL A 39 -27.83 9.53 22.74
N LEU A 40 -27.18 8.37 22.84
CA LEU A 40 -25.82 8.14 22.34
C LEU A 40 -25.88 7.12 21.19
N GLY A 41 -25.19 7.42 20.09
CA GLY A 41 -24.98 6.48 19.00
C GLY A 41 -23.64 5.77 19.16
N TYR A 42 -23.61 4.48 18.90
CA TYR A 42 -22.39 3.71 18.72
C TYR A 42 -22.36 3.15 17.31
N ILE A 43 -21.30 3.45 16.59
CA ILE A 43 -21.06 2.93 15.24
C ILE A 43 -20.00 1.83 15.35
N GLU A 44 -20.42 0.60 15.05
CA GLU A 44 -19.49 -0.54 15.00
C GLU A 44 -18.51 -0.36 13.84
N GLY A 45 -17.20 -0.53 14.11
CA GLY A 45 -16.24 -0.84 13.09
C GLY A 45 -16.42 -2.30 12.70
N PRO A 46 -17.10 -2.58 11.57
CA PRO A 46 -17.64 -3.91 11.32
C PRO A 46 -16.51 -4.92 11.07
N PRO A 47 -16.52 -6.09 11.70
CA PRO A 47 -15.57 -7.14 11.36
C PRO A 47 -15.84 -7.67 9.95
N THR A 48 -14.78 -7.97 9.23
CA THR A 48 -14.87 -8.63 7.93
C THR A 48 -15.23 -10.11 8.14
N LEU A 49 -16.30 -10.58 7.50
CA LEU A 49 -16.80 -11.95 7.64
C LEU A 49 -16.04 -12.96 6.77
N ASN A 50 -14.74 -12.84 6.69
CA ASN A 50 -13.85 -13.77 5.96
C ASN A 50 -13.41 -14.98 6.79
N GLY A 51 -13.76 -15.04 8.07
CA GLY A 51 -13.40 -16.12 8.99
C GLY A 51 -14.09 -16.01 10.34
N GLU A 52 -13.72 -16.93 11.23
CA GLU A 52 -14.26 -17.01 12.60
C GLU A 52 -13.62 -15.94 13.50
N PRO A 53 -14.31 -15.50 14.59
CA PRO A 53 -13.75 -14.60 15.57
C PRO A 53 -12.61 -15.27 16.35
N HIS A 54 -11.60 -14.50 16.69
CA HIS A 54 -10.50 -14.93 17.57
C HIS A 54 -10.41 -14.03 18.81
N VAL A 55 -9.60 -14.42 19.80
CA VAL A 55 -9.45 -13.73 21.09
C VAL A 55 -9.21 -12.22 20.96
N GLY A 56 -8.46 -11.80 19.95
CA GLY A 56 -8.23 -10.37 19.68
C GLY A 56 -9.52 -9.60 19.33
N HIS A 57 -10.42 -10.22 18.58
CA HIS A 57 -11.76 -9.67 18.31
C HIS A 57 -12.59 -9.60 19.58
N LEU A 58 -12.60 -10.69 20.37
CA LEU A 58 -13.41 -10.79 21.60
C LEU A 58 -13.02 -9.70 22.60
N ARG A 59 -11.72 -9.42 22.77
CA ARG A 59 -11.25 -8.33 23.61
C ARG A 59 -11.87 -6.98 23.24
N GLY A 60 -11.86 -6.64 21.96
CA GLY A 60 -12.45 -5.39 21.47
C GLY A 60 -13.96 -5.32 21.72
N ARG A 61 -14.67 -6.43 21.48
CA ARG A 61 -16.12 -6.52 21.65
C ARG A 61 -16.53 -6.38 23.12
N ILE A 62 -15.83 -7.05 24.04
CA ILE A 62 -16.08 -6.94 25.49
C ILE A 62 -15.93 -5.49 25.97
N ILE A 63 -14.89 -4.76 25.54
CA ILE A 63 -14.67 -3.36 25.91
C ILE A 63 -15.84 -2.48 25.42
N LYS A 64 -16.32 -2.70 24.20
CA LYS A 64 -17.45 -1.98 23.60
C LYS A 64 -18.74 -2.23 24.40
N ASP A 65 -19.01 -3.49 24.76
CA ASP A 65 -20.18 -3.87 25.54
C ASP A 65 -20.14 -3.31 26.97
N MET A 66 -18.97 -3.30 27.59
CA MET A 66 -18.76 -2.66 28.88
C MET A 66 -19.10 -1.16 28.82
N TRP A 67 -18.67 -0.46 27.78
CA TRP A 67 -19.01 0.95 27.57
C TRP A 67 -20.52 1.14 27.37
N TYR A 68 -21.16 0.30 26.56
CA TYR A 68 -22.61 0.31 26.35
C TYR A 68 -23.38 0.17 27.68
N ARG A 69 -23.07 -0.85 28.49
CA ARG A 69 -23.71 -1.10 29.79
C ARG A 69 -23.47 0.06 30.74
N PHE A 70 -22.24 0.58 30.81
CA PHE A 70 -21.91 1.72 31.66
C PHE A 70 -22.73 2.96 31.30
N LYS A 71 -22.85 3.29 30.01
CA LYS A 71 -23.67 4.43 29.56
C LYS A 71 -25.17 4.23 29.80
N THR A 72 -25.64 3.01 29.63
CA THR A 72 -27.04 2.66 29.95
C THR A 72 -27.33 2.83 31.44
N LEU A 73 -26.42 2.41 32.33
CA LEU A 73 -26.54 2.65 33.77
C LEU A 73 -26.54 4.14 34.13
N GLN A 74 -25.86 4.97 33.34
CA GLN A 74 -25.90 6.43 33.45
C GLN A 74 -27.17 7.07 32.87
N LYS A 75 -28.18 6.25 32.51
CA LYS A 75 -29.47 6.70 31.95
C LYS A 75 -29.37 7.30 30.54
N TYR A 76 -28.39 6.88 29.74
CA TYR A 76 -28.38 7.20 28.31
C TYR A 76 -29.11 6.09 27.54
N ARG A 77 -29.90 6.47 26.56
CA ARG A 77 -30.39 5.56 25.51
C ARG A 77 -29.24 5.37 24.50
N VAL A 78 -28.64 4.19 24.49
CA VAL A 78 -27.55 3.87 23.57
C VAL A 78 -28.07 3.08 22.38
N ILE A 79 -27.87 3.61 21.16
CA ILE A 79 -28.12 2.88 19.92
C ILE A 79 -26.87 2.04 19.64
N PHE A 80 -26.91 0.76 19.97
CA PHE A 80 -25.77 -0.17 19.92
C PHE A 80 -26.00 -1.22 18.83
N ARG A 81 -25.91 -0.77 17.57
CA ARG A 81 -26.18 -1.60 16.40
C ARG A 81 -24.96 -2.39 15.98
N ALA A 82 -25.13 -3.70 15.71
CA ALA A 82 -24.13 -4.52 15.08
C ALA A 82 -23.88 -4.10 13.62
N GLY A 83 -22.74 -4.47 13.07
CA GLY A 83 -22.41 -4.24 11.68
C GLY A 83 -21.47 -5.33 11.14
N TRP A 84 -21.57 -5.59 9.84
CA TRP A 84 -20.81 -6.63 9.16
C TRP A 84 -20.18 -6.09 7.89
N ASP A 85 -18.86 -6.23 7.79
CA ASP A 85 -18.11 -6.00 6.56
C ASP A 85 -18.17 -7.27 5.71
N THR A 86 -18.82 -7.15 4.57
CA THR A 86 -19.26 -8.31 3.76
C THR A 86 -18.85 -8.22 2.30
N GLN A 87 -17.89 -7.35 1.96
CA GLN A 87 -17.46 -7.12 0.59
C GLN A 87 -15.94 -7.15 0.47
N GLY A 88 -15.47 -7.17 -0.78
CA GLY A 88 -14.09 -6.98 -1.16
C GLY A 88 -13.25 -8.26 -1.13
N LEU A 89 -12.01 -8.09 -1.49
CA LEU A 89 -11.03 -9.16 -1.70
C LEU A 89 -10.88 -10.16 -0.54
N PRO A 90 -10.96 -9.78 0.75
CA PRO A 90 -10.83 -10.76 1.82
C PRO A 90 -11.91 -11.85 1.79
N ILE A 91 -13.14 -11.50 1.40
CA ILE A 91 -14.24 -12.45 1.24
C ILE A 91 -14.05 -13.26 -0.05
N GLU A 92 -13.75 -12.59 -1.17
CA GLU A 92 -13.54 -13.24 -2.48
C GLU A 92 -12.45 -14.31 -2.41
N LEU A 93 -11.29 -14.00 -1.83
CA LEU A 93 -10.20 -14.96 -1.71
C LEU A 93 -10.56 -16.20 -0.87
N GLN A 94 -11.40 -16.07 0.14
CA GLN A 94 -11.89 -17.23 0.90
C GLN A 94 -12.93 -18.02 0.10
N ALA A 95 -13.80 -17.33 -0.64
CA ALA A 95 -14.77 -17.98 -1.53
C ALA A 95 -14.05 -18.75 -2.67
N GLU A 96 -13.02 -18.17 -3.26
CA GLU A 96 -12.18 -18.85 -4.27
C GLU A 96 -11.52 -20.11 -3.70
N LYS A 97 -10.99 -20.06 -2.48
CA LYS A 97 -10.44 -21.26 -1.79
C LYS A 97 -11.51 -22.32 -1.58
N LEU A 98 -12.73 -21.95 -1.18
CA LEU A 98 -13.84 -22.89 -1.03
C LEU A 98 -14.22 -23.56 -2.37
N LEU A 99 -14.10 -22.81 -3.47
CA LEU A 99 -14.34 -23.32 -4.83
C LEU A 99 -13.14 -24.09 -5.42
N GLY A 100 -12.02 -24.20 -4.70
CA GLY A 100 -10.79 -24.86 -5.17
C GLY A 100 -10.13 -24.12 -6.35
N LEU A 101 -10.24 -22.79 -6.38
CA LEU A 101 -9.67 -21.94 -7.44
C LEU A 101 -8.27 -21.48 -7.01
N THR A 102 -7.29 -21.65 -7.91
CA THR A 102 -5.86 -21.35 -7.68
C THR A 102 -5.24 -20.44 -8.73
N GLY A 103 -6.00 -20.08 -9.79
CA GLY A 103 -5.54 -19.20 -10.86
C GLY A 103 -5.57 -17.71 -10.49
N SER A 104 -5.17 -16.86 -11.43
CA SER A 104 -5.39 -15.42 -11.33
C SER A 104 -6.89 -15.09 -11.27
N LYS A 105 -7.25 -13.92 -10.76
CA LYS A 105 -8.67 -13.49 -10.68
C LYS A 105 -9.39 -13.62 -12.02
N SER A 106 -8.76 -13.15 -13.10
CA SER A 106 -9.34 -13.22 -14.45
C SER A 106 -9.52 -14.65 -14.97
N GLU A 107 -8.62 -15.58 -14.62
CA GLU A 107 -8.74 -16.99 -14.97
C GLU A 107 -9.83 -17.68 -14.17
N ASN A 108 -9.92 -17.39 -12.86
CA ASN A 108 -10.95 -17.93 -11.98
C ASN A 108 -12.35 -17.50 -12.46
N ILE A 109 -12.54 -16.23 -12.82
CA ILE A 109 -13.79 -15.71 -13.36
C ILE A 109 -14.16 -16.41 -14.67
N LYS A 110 -13.18 -16.61 -15.58
CA LYS A 110 -13.43 -17.32 -16.85
C LYS A 110 -13.84 -18.78 -16.61
N ARG A 111 -13.30 -19.43 -15.57
CA ARG A 111 -13.54 -20.84 -15.27
C ARG A 111 -14.92 -21.11 -14.68
N VAL A 112 -15.38 -20.28 -13.73
CA VAL A 112 -16.61 -20.56 -12.95
C VAL A 112 -17.69 -19.51 -13.10
N GLY A 113 -17.40 -18.37 -13.70
CA GLY A 113 -18.30 -17.23 -13.82
C GLY A 113 -18.41 -16.38 -12.56
N VAL A 114 -18.76 -15.12 -12.72
CA VAL A 114 -18.92 -14.14 -11.61
C VAL A 114 -20.00 -14.58 -10.63
N GLU A 115 -21.12 -15.09 -11.13
CA GLU A 115 -22.28 -15.50 -10.32
C GLU A 115 -21.89 -16.59 -9.30
N SER A 116 -21.09 -17.58 -9.70
CA SER A 116 -20.66 -18.66 -8.83
C SER A 116 -19.79 -18.13 -7.67
N ILE A 117 -18.88 -17.19 -7.96
CA ILE A 117 -18.03 -16.55 -6.95
C ILE A 117 -18.88 -15.73 -5.98
N VAL A 118 -19.80 -14.92 -6.50
CA VAL A 118 -20.71 -14.09 -5.69
C VAL A 118 -21.58 -14.96 -4.77
N ASN A 119 -22.11 -16.07 -5.27
CA ASN A 119 -22.91 -16.98 -4.46
C ASN A 119 -22.08 -17.66 -3.37
N ALA A 120 -20.85 -18.07 -3.67
CA ALA A 120 -19.93 -18.59 -2.66
C ALA A 120 -19.59 -17.55 -1.59
N CYS A 121 -19.37 -16.29 -1.99
CA CYS A 121 -19.20 -15.17 -1.04
C CYS A 121 -20.40 -15.01 -0.12
N LYS A 122 -21.61 -14.99 -0.67
CA LYS A 122 -22.86 -14.87 0.13
C LYS A 122 -23.04 -16.02 1.11
N GLN A 123 -22.72 -17.25 0.71
CA GLN A 123 -22.77 -18.41 1.61
C GLN A 123 -21.75 -18.31 2.73
N LEU A 124 -20.52 -17.94 2.42
CA LEU A 124 -19.45 -17.74 3.40
C LEU A 124 -19.82 -16.69 4.45
N ILE A 125 -20.38 -15.56 4.00
CA ILE A 125 -20.84 -14.48 4.87
C ILE A 125 -21.89 -14.97 5.86
N GLN A 126 -22.89 -15.73 5.42
CA GLN A 126 -23.94 -16.24 6.28
C GLN A 126 -23.39 -17.22 7.33
N ILE A 127 -22.52 -18.15 6.92
CA ILE A 127 -21.88 -19.11 7.83
C ILE A 127 -21.09 -18.39 8.91
N ASN A 128 -20.24 -17.43 8.51
CA ASN A 128 -19.39 -16.72 9.44
C ASN A 128 -20.20 -15.79 10.36
N ALA A 129 -21.22 -15.09 9.86
CA ALA A 129 -22.08 -14.25 10.68
C ALA A 129 -22.74 -15.06 11.79
N THR A 130 -23.26 -16.26 11.50
CA THR A 130 -23.84 -17.14 12.51
C THR A 130 -22.84 -17.47 13.62
N LYS A 131 -21.61 -17.86 13.24
CA LYS A 131 -20.54 -18.15 14.23
C LYS A 131 -20.16 -16.94 15.07
N TRP A 132 -20.09 -15.76 14.47
CA TRP A 132 -19.83 -14.53 15.21
C TRP A 132 -20.93 -14.21 16.22
N ILE A 133 -22.20 -14.35 15.82
CA ILE A 133 -23.35 -14.13 16.70
C ILE A 133 -23.36 -15.15 17.85
N GLU A 134 -23.09 -16.43 17.58
CA GLU A 134 -22.98 -17.46 18.59
C GLU A 134 -21.91 -17.13 19.64
N VAL A 135 -20.73 -16.69 19.20
CA VAL A 135 -19.64 -16.29 20.11
C VAL A 135 -20.02 -15.05 20.91
N ASP A 136 -20.65 -14.05 20.29
CA ASP A 136 -21.12 -12.86 20.99
C ASP A 136 -22.20 -13.21 22.05
N GLN A 137 -23.10 -14.15 21.76
CA GLN A 137 -24.05 -14.65 22.70
C GLN A 137 -23.39 -15.39 23.89
N LEU A 138 -22.31 -16.17 23.61
CA LEU A 138 -21.51 -16.79 24.67
C LEU A 138 -20.87 -15.74 25.61
N LEU A 139 -20.47 -14.58 25.06
CA LEU A 139 -19.94 -13.47 25.85
C LEU A 139 -21.00 -12.61 26.52
N GLY A 140 -22.27 -12.84 26.24
CA GLY A 140 -23.38 -12.03 26.73
C GLY A 140 -23.39 -10.61 26.16
N MET A 141 -23.02 -10.45 24.91
CA MET A 141 -22.95 -9.13 24.22
C MET A 141 -24.38 -8.56 24.05
N SER A 142 -24.43 -7.22 24.10
CA SER A 142 -25.69 -6.46 24.01
C SER A 142 -25.99 -5.86 22.65
N PHE A 143 -25.33 -6.35 21.58
CA PHE A 143 -25.55 -5.84 20.23
C PHE A 143 -26.97 -6.10 19.71
N ASP A 144 -27.48 -5.13 18.98
CA ASP A 144 -28.72 -5.25 18.21
C ASP A 144 -28.43 -5.88 16.85
N TYR A 145 -28.60 -7.19 16.76
CA TYR A 145 -28.36 -7.94 15.52
C TYR A 145 -29.52 -7.83 14.53
N GLU A 146 -30.76 -7.61 14.99
CA GLU A 146 -31.94 -7.51 14.12
C GLU A 146 -31.83 -6.31 13.19
N ARG A 147 -31.24 -5.23 13.71
CA ARG A 147 -30.98 -4.02 12.93
C ARG A 147 -29.53 -3.87 12.48
N ALA A 148 -28.78 -4.97 12.46
CA ALA A 148 -27.40 -4.94 11.96
C ALA A 148 -27.34 -4.41 10.53
N TYR A 149 -26.33 -3.59 10.25
CA TYR A 149 -26.05 -3.20 8.87
C TYR A 149 -25.08 -4.18 8.21
N TRP A 150 -25.26 -4.36 6.91
CA TRP A 150 -24.47 -5.25 6.08
C TRP A 150 -23.96 -4.47 4.89
N THR A 151 -22.66 -4.40 4.68
CA THR A 151 -22.10 -3.52 3.65
C THR A 151 -22.45 -3.94 2.23
N TYR A 152 -22.84 -5.20 1.96
CA TYR A 152 -23.27 -5.66 0.64
C TYR A 152 -24.74 -5.39 0.31
N LYS A 153 -25.54 -4.89 1.27
CA LYS A 153 -26.95 -4.58 1.00
C LYS A 153 -27.11 -3.29 0.23
N ASP A 154 -28.09 -3.27 -0.66
CA ASP A 154 -28.37 -2.15 -1.55
C ASP A 154 -28.58 -0.83 -0.80
N GLU A 155 -29.24 -0.87 0.36
CA GLU A 155 -29.48 0.33 1.19
C GLU A 155 -28.16 0.96 1.71
N TYR A 156 -27.16 0.13 1.99
CA TYR A 156 -25.85 0.59 2.42
C TYR A 156 -25.07 1.17 1.22
N ILE A 157 -25.03 0.42 0.12
CA ILE A 157 -24.37 0.80 -1.13
C ILE A 157 -24.96 2.11 -1.67
N GLU A 158 -26.30 2.26 -1.67
CA GLU A 158 -26.96 3.49 -2.12
C GLU A 158 -26.52 4.72 -1.30
N ARG A 159 -26.38 4.57 0.02
CA ARG A 159 -25.90 5.65 0.89
C ARG A 159 -24.45 6.00 0.61
N GLU A 160 -23.62 5.02 0.40
CA GLU A 160 -22.21 5.21 0.05
C GLU A 160 -22.07 5.95 -1.29
N TRP A 161 -22.84 5.56 -2.28
CA TRP A 161 -22.87 6.22 -3.59
C TRP A 161 -23.32 7.68 -3.52
N LYS A 162 -24.23 8.03 -2.62
CA LYS A 162 -24.63 9.43 -2.39
C LYS A 162 -23.44 10.28 -1.91
N TYR A 163 -22.58 9.73 -1.03
CA TYR A 163 -21.39 10.44 -0.57
C TYR A 163 -20.30 10.49 -1.64
N LEU A 164 -20.09 9.41 -2.40
CA LEU A 164 -19.18 9.39 -3.55
C LEU A 164 -19.59 10.45 -4.59
N LYS A 165 -20.88 10.48 -4.96
CA LYS A 165 -21.43 11.50 -5.89
C LYS A 165 -21.18 12.93 -5.37
N LYS A 166 -21.48 13.18 -4.09
CA LYS A 166 -21.25 14.50 -3.50
C LYS A 166 -19.77 14.89 -3.52
N ALA A 167 -18.88 13.95 -3.20
CA ALA A 167 -17.43 14.19 -3.23
C ALA A 167 -16.93 14.47 -4.66
N TRP A 168 -17.51 13.78 -5.66
CA TRP A 168 -17.25 14.04 -7.08
C TRP A 168 -17.71 15.44 -7.49
N GLU A 169 -18.94 15.82 -7.17
CA GLU A 169 -19.53 17.12 -7.51
C GLU A 169 -18.74 18.30 -6.94
N ILE A 170 -18.16 18.16 -5.75
CA ILE A 170 -17.31 19.20 -5.11
C ILE A 170 -15.82 19.06 -5.46
N GLY A 171 -15.45 18.14 -6.36
CA GLY A 171 -14.10 17.97 -6.87
C GLY A 171 -13.08 17.38 -5.88
N ILE A 172 -13.54 16.75 -4.80
CA ILE A 172 -12.69 16.05 -3.83
C ILE A 172 -12.41 14.62 -4.30
N LEU A 173 -13.40 13.93 -4.88
CA LEU A 173 -13.20 12.63 -5.53
C LEU A 173 -12.90 12.85 -7.00
N LYS A 174 -11.83 12.26 -7.49
CA LYS A 174 -11.49 12.30 -8.92
C LYS A 174 -10.66 11.10 -9.34
N GLU A 175 -10.74 10.77 -10.61
CA GLU A 175 -9.74 9.91 -11.23
C GLU A 175 -8.41 10.68 -11.32
N TRP A 176 -7.34 10.02 -10.91
CA TRP A 176 -6.00 10.59 -10.96
C TRP A 176 -4.98 9.50 -11.28
N PHE A 177 -3.93 9.91 -11.99
CA PHE A 177 -2.81 9.06 -12.31
C PHE A 177 -1.72 9.27 -11.27
N ARG A 178 -1.31 8.18 -10.58
CA ARG A 178 -0.27 8.23 -9.55
C ARG A 178 0.34 6.85 -9.35
N VAL A 179 1.57 6.82 -8.83
CA VAL A 179 2.17 5.57 -8.36
C VAL A 179 1.43 5.06 -7.13
N VAL A 180 1.06 3.79 -7.17
CA VAL A 180 0.40 3.06 -6.08
C VAL A 180 1.12 1.74 -5.84
N ALA A 181 1.03 1.23 -4.61
CA ALA A 181 1.44 -0.13 -4.31
C ALA A 181 0.47 -1.11 -4.98
N TYR A 182 0.96 -2.01 -5.81
CA TYR A 182 0.15 -2.94 -6.58
C TYR A 182 0.55 -4.40 -6.30
N CYS A 183 -0.43 -5.27 -6.09
CA CYS A 183 -0.20 -6.70 -5.92
C CYS A 183 -0.42 -7.44 -7.24
N PRO A 184 0.63 -8.04 -7.84
CA PRO A 184 0.49 -8.73 -9.12
C PRO A 184 -0.39 -9.99 -9.05
N SER A 185 -0.44 -10.65 -7.90
CA SER A 185 -1.26 -11.85 -7.70
C SER A 185 -2.74 -11.53 -7.48
N CYS A 186 -3.03 -10.52 -6.66
CA CYS A 186 -4.41 -10.06 -6.44
C CYS A 186 -4.92 -9.15 -7.57
N GLN A 187 -4.03 -8.66 -8.43
CA GLN A 187 -4.30 -7.72 -9.52
C GLN A 187 -5.07 -6.48 -9.04
N THR A 188 -4.60 -5.88 -7.94
CA THR A 188 -5.26 -4.72 -7.33
C THR A 188 -4.27 -3.84 -6.59
N SER A 189 -4.62 -2.56 -6.46
CA SER A 189 -3.91 -1.58 -5.66
C SER A 189 -4.08 -1.84 -4.17
N LEU A 190 -3.07 -1.47 -3.38
CA LEU A 190 -3.06 -1.59 -1.92
C LEU A 190 -2.99 -0.20 -1.29
N SER A 191 -3.69 -0.02 -0.18
CA SER A 191 -3.54 1.17 0.67
C SER A 191 -2.26 1.11 1.50
N ASN A 192 -1.77 2.26 1.97
CA ASN A 192 -0.60 2.34 2.85
C ASN A 192 -0.77 1.48 4.13
N ALA A 193 -1.98 1.39 4.68
CA ALA A 193 -2.27 0.55 5.83
C ALA A 193 -2.11 -0.95 5.52
N GLU A 194 -2.45 -1.39 4.31
CA GLU A 194 -2.28 -2.76 3.84
C GLU A 194 -0.81 -3.08 3.55
N VAL A 195 -0.08 -2.15 2.95
CA VAL A 195 1.36 -2.26 2.70
C VAL A 195 2.13 -2.42 4.01
N ASN A 196 1.81 -1.61 5.02
CA ASN A 196 2.48 -1.63 6.32
C ASN A 196 2.34 -2.96 7.09
N GLN A 197 1.35 -3.78 6.76
CA GLN A 197 1.16 -5.10 7.37
C GLN A 197 2.03 -6.20 6.74
N GLY A 198 2.62 -5.93 5.57
CA GLY A 198 3.25 -6.92 4.72
C GLY A 198 4.78 -6.88 4.66
N TYR A 199 5.46 -6.08 5.47
CA TYR A 199 6.92 -6.00 5.39
C TYR A 199 7.60 -7.29 5.82
N LYS A 200 8.54 -7.77 5.01
CA LYS A 200 9.35 -8.97 5.26
C LYS A 200 10.79 -8.72 4.83
N ASN A 201 11.71 -9.48 5.43
CA ASN A 201 13.07 -9.56 4.91
C ASN A 201 13.03 -10.33 3.57
N VAL A 202 13.53 -9.70 2.52
CA VAL A 202 13.66 -10.29 1.19
C VAL A 202 15.09 -10.16 0.70
N GLU A 203 15.51 -11.07 -0.14
CA GLU A 203 16.75 -10.96 -0.88
C GLU A 203 16.42 -10.41 -2.27
N ASP A 204 17.11 -9.33 -2.65
CA ASP A 204 17.02 -8.70 -3.96
C ASP A 204 18.43 -8.49 -4.55
N PRO A 205 18.57 -8.29 -5.87
CA PRO A 205 19.82 -7.90 -6.47
C PRO A 205 20.33 -6.58 -5.88
N SER A 206 21.65 -6.44 -5.78
CA SER A 206 22.34 -5.17 -5.52
C SER A 206 23.18 -4.88 -6.75
N PHE A 207 22.70 -4.01 -7.64
CA PHE A 207 23.24 -3.84 -8.97
C PHE A 207 23.82 -2.45 -9.16
N TYR A 208 25.13 -2.38 -9.45
CA TYR A 208 25.85 -1.19 -9.87
C TYR A 208 26.05 -1.20 -11.37
N TYR A 209 25.75 -0.07 -12.03
CA TYR A 209 25.92 0.12 -13.45
C TYR A 209 26.41 1.53 -13.75
N LYS A 210 26.85 1.76 -14.99
CA LYS A 210 27.35 3.06 -15.45
C LYS A 210 26.58 3.55 -16.65
N VAL A 211 26.33 4.86 -16.70
CA VAL A 211 25.77 5.53 -17.88
C VAL A 211 26.69 6.63 -18.36
N LYS A 212 26.88 6.72 -19.67
CA LYS A 212 27.81 7.68 -20.28
C LYS A 212 27.16 9.07 -20.32
N MET A 213 27.89 10.09 -19.86
CA MET A 213 27.50 11.48 -20.05
C MET A 213 27.62 11.89 -21.52
N SER A 214 26.68 12.71 -22.01
CA SER A 214 26.63 13.11 -23.40
C SER A 214 27.65 14.21 -23.75
N GLU A 215 27.94 15.09 -22.79
CA GLU A 215 28.74 16.28 -22.97
C GLU A 215 30.23 16.10 -22.60
N GLU A 216 30.57 15.03 -21.90
CA GLU A 216 31.94 14.77 -21.46
C GLU A 216 32.22 13.25 -21.40
N ASP A 217 33.51 12.91 -21.51
CA ASP A 217 33.93 11.50 -21.49
C ASP A 217 34.03 10.99 -20.05
N ALA A 218 32.85 10.91 -19.41
CA ALA A 218 32.69 10.42 -18.04
C ALA A 218 31.41 9.57 -17.92
N PHE A 219 31.37 8.74 -16.87
CA PHE A 219 30.25 7.88 -16.56
C PHE A 219 29.69 8.21 -15.19
N LEU A 220 28.39 8.36 -15.12
CA LEU A 220 27.67 8.37 -13.84
C LEU A 220 27.51 6.94 -13.33
N ILE A 221 27.94 6.66 -12.10
CA ILE A 221 27.77 5.34 -11.48
C ILE A 221 26.49 5.35 -10.67
N VAL A 222 25.61 4.40 -10.96
CA VAL A 222 24.27 4.33 -10.36
C VAL A 222 24.06 2.97 -9.70
N TRP A 223 23.22 2.91 -8.69
CA TRP A 223 22.90 1.70 -7.96
C TRP A 223 21.39 1.50 -7.85
N THR A 224 20.94 0.24 -7.96
CA THR A 224 19.55 -0.15 -7.78
C THR A 224 19.42 -1.54 -7.17
N THR A 225 18.32 -1.79 -6.49
CA THR A 225 17.87 -3.13 -6.02
C THR A 225 16.79 -3.72 -6.92
N MET A 226 16.35 -2.99 -7.93
CA MET A 226 15.28 -3.38 -8.85
C MET A 226 15.72 -3.18 -10.31
N PRO A 227 16.56 -4.06 -10.87
CA PRO A 227 17.09 -3.88 -12.23
C PRO A 227 16.01 -3.69 -13.30
N PHE A 228 14.84 -4.30 -13.16
CA PHE A 228 13.75 -4.15 -14.12
C PHE A 228 13.28 -2.70 -14.28
N THR A 229 13.49 -1.83 -13.26
CA THR A 229 13.11 -0.41 -13.36
C THR A 229 14.00 0.40 -14.31
N LEU A 230 15.13 -0.17 -14.77
CA LEU A 230 15.91 0.45 -15.84
C LEU A 230 15.12 0.53 -17.17
N ILE A 231 14.12 -0.32 -17.35
CA ILE A 231 13.24 -0.25 -18.53
C ILE A 231 12.36 1.01 -18.51
N THR A 232 12.14 1.59 -17.33
CA THR A 232 11.36 2.80 -17.11
C THR A 232 12.19 3.96 -16.54
N ASP A 233 13.53 3.86 -16.63
CA ASP A 233 14.46 4.90 -16.18
C ASP A 233 14.38 6.11 -17.09
N GLU A 234 14.04 7.25 -16.53
CA GLU A 234 13.92 8.50 -17.29
C GLU A 234 14.92 9.57 -16.84
N LEU A 235 15.41 9.51 -15.59
CA LEU A 235 16.24 10.54 -14.99
C LEU A 235 17.28 9.94 -14.04
N ILE A 236 18.32 10.72 -13.74
CA ILE A 236 19.24 10.43 -12.63
C ILE A 236 19.18 11.57 -11.62
N GLY A 237 18.94 11.21 -10.36
CA GLY A 237 18.90 12.12 -9.23
C GLY A 237 20.26 12.29 -8.57
N VAL A 238 20.57 13.52 -8.19
CA VAL A 238 21.72 13.90 -7.36
C VAL A 238 21.28 14.83 -6.24
N ASN A 239 21.96 14.83 -5.10
CA ASN A 239 21.68 15.79 -4.04
C ASN A 239 22.35 17.13 -4.37
N PRO A 240 21.61 18.27 -4.43
CA PRO A 240 22.16 19.56 -4.84
C PRO A 240 23.30 20.07 -3.97
N ASP A 241 23.28 19.74 -2.68
CA ASP A 241 24.23 20.25 -1.68
C ASP A 241 25.42 19.30 -1.44
N ALA A 242 25.34 18.08 -1.98
CA ALA A 242 26.41 17.08 -1.87
C ALA A 242 27.53 17.34 -2.88
N THR A 243 28.73 16.91 -2.52
CA THR A 243 29.88 16.92 -3.42
C THR A 243 29.98 15.58 -4.14
N TYR A 244 30.17 15.66 -5.45
CA TYR A 244 30.46 14.52 -6.32
C TYR A 244 31.91 14.64 -6.84
N VAL A 245 32.56 13.50 -6.95
CA VAL A 245 33.96 13.42 -7.34
C VAL A 245 34.10 12.67 -8.66
N TYR A 246 34.93 13.23 -9.54
CA TYR A 246 35.40 12.57 -10.75
C TYR A 246 36.62 11.75 -10.39
N VAL A 247 36.60 10.47 -10.69
CA VAL A 247 37.65 9.54 -10.35
C VAL A 247 38.06 8.69 -11.54
N ASN A 248 39.36 8.58 -11.79
CA ASN A 248 39.91 7.69 -12.80
C ASN A 248 39.90 6.26 -12.26
N VAL A 249 39.24 5.35 -12.99
CA VAL A 249 39.19 3.92 -12.71
C VAL A 249 39.37 3.16 -14.02
N ASN A 250 40.46 2.41 -14.16
CA ASN A 250 40.75 1.56 -15.35
C ASN A 250 40.50 2.27 -16.69
N ASP A 251 41.13 3.42 -16.88
CA ASP A 251 41.06 4.26 -18.09
C ASP A 251 39.67 4.92 -18.34
N GLU A 252 38.75 4.83 -17.41
CA GLU A 252 37.46 5.54 -17.45
C GLU A 252 37.39 6.61 -16.36
N VAL A 253 36.64 7.65 -16.61
CA VAL A 253 36.30 8.66 -15.60
C VAL A 253 34.91 8.38 -15.01
N TRP A 254 34.83 8.12 -13.73
CA TRP A 254 33.59 7.85 -13.03
C TRP A 254 33.17 9.03 -12.15
N VAL A 255 31.88 9.30 -12.05
CA VAL A 255 31.30 10.30 -11.16
C VAL A 255 30.50 9.58 -10.06
N VAL A 256 30.89 9.82 -8.82
CA VAL A 256 30.27 9.21 -7.62
C VAL A 256 30.16 10.23 -6.49
N GLY A 257 29.30 9.97 -5.50
CA GLY A 257 29.25 10.78 -4.28
C GLY A 257 30.59 10.73 -3.53
N GLN A 258 31.13 11.89 -3.14
CA GLN A 258 32.43 11.97 -2.47
C GLN A 258 32.46 11.17 -1.19
N ASP A 259 31.40 11.23 -0.38
CA ASP A 259 31.30 10.52 0.91
C ASP A 259 31.24 9.01 0.73
N ARG A 260 30.82 8.53 -0.44
CA ARG A 260 30.74 7.11 -0.80
C ARG A 260 32.00 6.56 -1.46
N LEU A 261 32.88 7.41 -1.97
CA LEU A 261 34.01 6.99 -2.80
C LEU A 261 34.80 5.83 -2.19
N GLN A 262 35.35 6.02 -1.00
CA GLN A 262 36.20 5.01 -0.35
C GLN A 262 35.47 3.68 -0.12
N SER A 263 34.26 3.72 0.42
CA SER A 263 33.45 2.54 0.71
C SER A 263 32.97 1.85 -0.57
N LEU A 264 32.60 2.62 -1.59
CA LEU A 264 32.21 2.10 -2.90
C LEU A 264 33.38 1.38 -3.60
N MET A 265 34.57 1.98 -3.65
CA MET A 265 35.74 1.35 -4.27
C MET A 265 36.10 0.04 -3.57
N ASN A 266 36.05 0.01 -2.24
CA ASN A 266 36.24 -1.21 -1.45
C ASN A 266 35.16 -2.27 -1.78
N GLU A 267 33.90 -1.87 -1.84
CA GLU A 267 32.78 -2.76 -2.18
C GLU A 267 32.94 -3.34 -3.59
N LEU A 268 33.37 -2.52 -4.56
CA LEU A 268 33.60 -2.94 -5.94
C LEU A 268 34.89 -3.78 -6.09
N GLY A 269 35.81 -3.74 -5.10
CA GLY A 269 37.10 -4.42 -5.15
C GLY A 269 38.13 -3.67 -5.99
N ILE A 270 37.96 -2.35 -6.14
CA ILE A 270 38.86 -1.48 -6.92
C ILE A 270 39.91 -0.88 -5.99
N LEU A 271 41.16 -1.26 -6.19
CA LEU A 271 42.27 -0.84 -5.34
C LEU A 271 42.99 0.41 -5.87
N ASN A 272 43.02 0.60 -7.21
CA ASN A 272 43.72 1.69 -7.86
C ASN A 272 42.70 2.64 -8.48
N TYR A 273 42.63 3.85 -7.95
CA TYR A 273 41.83 4.95 -8.49
C TYR A 273 42.43 6.29 -8.08
N GLU A 274 42.18 7.30 -8.86
CA GLU A 274 42.69 8.66 -8.65
C GLU A 274 41.57 9.69 -8.78
N SER A 275 41.34 10.47 -7.72
CA SER A 275 40.39 11.59 -7.75
C SER A 275 40.98 12.77 -8.53
N THR A 276 40.24 13.28 -9.49
CA THR A 276 40.73 14.37 -10.38
C THR A 276 40.10 15.71 -10.05
N ARG A 277 38.78 15.78 -9.91
CA ARG A 277 38.06 17.02 -9.59
C ARG A 277 36.79 16.73 -8.83
N THR A 278 36.26 17.75 -8.19
CA THR A 278 34.97 17.71 -7.49
C THR A 278 33.98 18.70 -8.06
N VAL A 279 32.68 18.43 -7.87
CA VAL A 279 31.60 19.29 -8.30
C VAL A 279 30.44 19.18 -7.30
N LEU A 280 29.72 20.26 -7.04
CA LEU A 280 28.46 20.21 -6.29
C LEU A 280 27.36 19.62 -7.17
N GLY A 281 26.44 18.83 -6.56
CA GLY A 281 25.35 18.19 -7.29
C GLY A 281 24.50 19.15 -8.09
N LYS A 282 24.22 20.36 -7.58
CA LYS A 282 23.52 21.40 -8.34
C LYS A 282 24.16 21.77 -9.67
N ASN A 283 25.46 21.55 -9.84
CA ASN A 283 26.18 21.83 -11.08
C ASN A 283 26.14 20.66 -12.07
N LEU A 284 25.62 19.51 -11.66
CA LEU A 284 25.31 18.37 -12.51
C LEU A 284 23.88 18.46 -13.09
N GLU A 285 23.02 19.32 -12.55
CA GLU A 285 21.65 19.47 -13.04
C GLU A 285 21.61 19.83 -14.53
N GLY A 286 20.72 19.16 -15.27
CA GLY A 286 20.55 19.33 -16.70
C GLY A 286 21.60 18.62 -17.58
N ARG A 287 22.64 18.02 -16.99
CA ARG A 287 23.62 17.22 -17.77
C ARG A 287 22.91 15.99 -18.33
N ARG A 288 23.15 15.71 -19.59
CA ARG A 288 22.51 14.60 -20.29
C ARG A 288 23.36 13.33 -20.22
N TYR A 289 22.67 12.20 -20.28
CA TYR A 289 23.32 10.89 -20.35
C TYR A 289 22.69 10.01 -21.44
N ILE A 290 23.40 8.97 -21.84
CA ILE A 290 22.96 7.99 -22.81
C ILE A 290 22.49 6.75 -22.02
N HIS A 291 21.23 6.44 -22.13
CA HIS A 291 20.67 5.24 -21.50
C HIS A 291 21.18 3.98 -22.22
N PRO A 292 21.81 3.01 -21.53
CA PRO A 292 22.48 1.88 -22.18
C PRO A 292 21.57 0.94 -22.98
N LEU A 293 20.30 0.82 -22.56
CA LEU A 293 19.32 -0.08 -23.20
C LEU A 293 18.38 0.62 -24.18
N LEU A 294 18.66 1.86 -24.55
CA LEU A 294 17.74 2.70 -25.34
C LEU A 294 17.29 2.04 -26.64
N GLU A 295 18.21 1.39 -27.37
CA GLU A 295 17.89 0.72 -28.62
C GLU A 295 17.00 -0.54 -28.47
N MET A 296 16.92 -1.07 -27.25
CA MET A 296 16.11 -2.26 -26.94
C MET A 296 14.67 -1.91 -26.51
N ILE A 297 14.42 -0.61 -26.18
CA ILE A 297 13.14 -0.13 -25.60
C ILE A 297 12.56 0.96 -26.51
N PRO A 298 11.77 0.61 -27.54
CA PRO A 298 11.28 1.55 -28.55
C PRO A 298 10.49 2.73 -27.96
N GLY A 299 9.66 2.51 -26.95
CA GLY A 299 8.88 3.56 -26.30
C GLY A 299 9.78 4.58 -25.58
N LEU A 300 10.78 4.11 -24.84
CA LEU A 300 11.73 4.98 -24.15
C LEU A 300 12.61 5.76 -25.13
N LYS A 301 13.00 5.10 -26.24
CA LYS A 301 13.77 5.74 -27.33
C LYS A 301 13.01 6.92 -27.94
N SER A 302 11.74 6.77 -28.21
CA SER A 302 10.90 7.85 -28.76
C SER A 302 10.93 9.10 -27.87
N LEU A 303 10.79 8.94 -26.55
CA LEU A 303 10.85 10.03 -25.57
C LEU A 303 12.25 10.64 -25.46
N SER A 304 13.29 9.81 -25.56
CA SER A 304 14.68 10.27 -25.53
C SER A 304 15.03 11.11 -26.76
N ASP A 305 14.55 10.71 -27.94
CA ASP A 305 14.73 11.46 -29.19
C ASP A 305 14.11 12.86 -29.14
N GLU A 306 12.99 13.01 -28.40
CA GLU A 306 12.37 14.31 -28.11
C GLU A 306 13.13 15.13 -27.05
N LYS A 307 14.21 14.60 -26.49
CA LYS A 307 15.03 15.19 -25.41
C LYS A 307 14.23 15.54 -24.14
N SER A 308 13.13 14.87 -23.90
CA SER A 308 12.25 15.09 -22.75
C SER A 308 12.70 14.33 -21.50
N ILE A 309 13.59 13.34 -21.65
CA ILE A 309 14.14 12.47 -20.58
C ILE A 309 15.67 12.33 -20.71
N HIS A 310 16.30 11.53 -19.86
CA HIS A 310 17.72 11.20 -19.79
C HIS A 310 18.62 12.41 -19.50
N PHE A 311 18.32 13.09 -18.40
CA PHE A 311 19.16 14.13 -17.83
C PHE A 311 19.19 14.06 -16.30
N VAL A 312 20.19 14.69 -15.70
CA VAL A 312 20.39 14.74 -14.26
C VAL A 312 19.46 15.79 -13.64
N VAL A 313 18.81 15.45 -12.52
CA VAL A 313 18.02 16.37 -11.70
C VAL A 313 18.60 16.46 -10.30
N ALA A 314 18.62 17.67 -9.73
CA ALA A 314 19.11 17.91 -8.39
C ALA A 314 17.94 17.99 -7.40
N GLU A 315 17.83 16.99 -6.50
CA GLU A 315 16.72 16.84 -5.57
C GLU A 315 17.21 16.46 -4.17
N GLN A 316 16.62 17.10 -3.15
CA GLN A 316 17.06 16.96 -1.75
C GLN A 316 16.85 15.56 -1.14
N PHE A 317 15.90 14.78 -1.66
CA PHE A 317 15.62 13.45 -1.14
C PHE A 317 16.69 12.41 -1.47
N VAL A 318 17.61 12.71 -2.41
CA VAL A 318 18.66 11.77 -2.80
C VAL A 318 19.62 11.50 -1.64
N ASP A 319 19.61 10.26 -1.19
CA ASP A 319 20.44 9.80 -0.09
C ASP A 319 21.88 9.54 -0.58
N ILE A 320 22.79 10.37 -0.10
CA ILE A 320 24.23 10.28 -0.44
C ILE A 320 24.98 9.22 0.38
N SER A 321 24.34 8.60 1.36
CA SER A 321 24.97 7.61 2.26
C SER A 321 24.89 6.18 1.72
N THR A 322 24.09 5.93 0.69
CA THR A 322 23.84 4.60 0.12
C THR A 322 24.26 4.52 -1.36
N GLY A 323 24.47 3.30 -1.84
CA GLY A 323 24.85 3.04 -3.24
C GLY A 323 26.10 3.81 -3.69
N SER A 324 25.98 4.55 -4.76
CA SER A 324 26.99 5.42 -5.33
C SER A 324 26.82 6.90 -4.97
N GLY A 325 25.75 7.28 -4.27
CA GLY A 325 25.33 8.67 -4.06
C GLY A 325 24.54 9.26 -5.22
N LEU A 326 24.30 8.49 -6.28
CA LEU A 326 23.39 8.81 -7.37
C LEU A 326 22.28 7.77 -7.44
N VAL A 327 21.09 8.18 -7.79
CA VAL A 327 19.93 7.29 -7.91
C VAL A 327 19.28 7.47 -9.28
N HIS A 328 18.88 6.37 -9.92
CA HIS A 328 18.02 6.48 -11.08
C HIS A 328 16.57 6.76 -10.66
N LEU A 329 15.86 7.48 -11.48
CA LEU A 329 14.47 7.83 -11.23
C LEU A 329 13.60 7.23 -12.33
N ALA A 330 12.70 6.35 -11.90
CA ALA A 330 11.73 5.67 -12.76
C ALA A 330 10.31 6.13 -12.36
N PRO A 331 9.78 7.20 -12.95
CA PRO A 331 8.50 7.79 -12.57
C PRO A 331 7.30 6.84 -12.64
N ALA A 332 7.42 5.78 -13.43
CA ALA A 332 6.42 4.70 -13.44
C ALA A 332 6.41 3.84 -12.18
N ASN A 333 7.52 3.81 -11.40
CA ASN A 333 7.75 2.84 -10.35
C ASN A 333 8.20 3.46 -9.01
N GLY A 334 8.47 4.76 -8.95
CA GLY A 334 8.84 5.49 -7.74
C GLY A 334 7.85 6.61 -7.42
N GLU A 335 7.43 6.76 -6.17
CA GLU A 335 6.46 7.78 -5.76
C GLU A 335 7.08 9.17 -5.82
N GLU A 336 8.29 9.34 -5.28
CA GLU A 336 9.07 10.57 -5.36
C GLU A 336 9.46 10.90 -6.81
N ASP A 337 9.86 9.89 -7.59
CA ASP A 337 10.22 10.02 -9.00
C ASP A 337 9.04 10.55 -9.82
N PHE A 338 7.85 10.00 -9.55
CA PHE A 338 6.60 10.44 -10.17
C PHE A 338 6.26 11.90 -9.85
N GLU A 339 6.44 12.31 -8.59
CA GLU A 339 6.19 13.70 -8.16
C GLU A 339 7.15 14.68 -8.85
N ILE A 340 8.42 14.30 -8.98
CA ILE A 340 9.43 15.09 -9.71
C ILE A 340 9.06 15.22 -11.18
N ALA A 341 8.74 14.10 -11.83
CA ALA A 341 8.35 14.10 -13.24
C ALA A 341 7.11 14.97 -13.46
N THR A 342 6.09 14.83 -12.61
CA THR A 342 4.86 15.63 -12.67
C THR A 342 5.13 17.13 -12.48
N LYS A 343 5.93 17.51 -11.48
CA LYS A 343 6.30 18.90 -11.18
C LYS A 343 7.09 19.53 -12.33
N ARG A 344 7.98 18.76 -12.95
CA ARG A 344 8.84 19.20 -14.05
C ARG A 344 8.17 19.02 -15.42
N ARG A 345 6.96 18.46 -15.50
CA ARG A 345 6.20 18.16 -16.73
C ARG A 345 6.93 17.21 -17.66
N ILE A 346 7.63 16.25 -17.10
CA ILE A 346 8.31 15.18 -17.83
C ILE A 346 7.25 14.11 -18.15
N PRO A 347 7.24 13.53 -19.35
CA PRO A 347 6.39 12.39 -19.68
C PRO A 347 6.67 11.23 -18.72
N ILE A 348 5.66 10.42 -18.44
CA ILE A 348 5.82 9.23 -17.59
C ILE A 348 5.60 8.01 -18.46
N PHE A 349 6.64 7.22 -18.64
CA PHE A 349 6.65 6.01 -19.46
C PHE A 349 6.25 4.79 -18.67
N VAL A 350 5.07 4.21 -18.96
CA VAL A 350 4.51 3.07 -18.23
C VAL A 350 4.25 1.89 -19.18
N PRO A 351 5.26 1.15 -19.59
CA PRO A 351 5.13 0.00 -20.49
C PRO A 351 4.75 -1.29 -19.74
N ILE A 352 3.84 -1.21 -18.79
CA ILE A 352 3.44 -2.31 -17.89
C ILE A 352 1.92 -2.40 -17.86
N ASP A 353 1.38 -3.59 -18.07
CA ASP A 353 -0.06 -3.87 -18.04
C ASP A 353 -0.60 -4.21 -16.63
N ASP A 354 -1.91 -4.50 -16.53
CA ASP A 354 -2.59 -4.83 -15.28
C ASP A 354 -2.14 -6.15 -14.65
N LYS A 355 -1.47 -7.03 -15.42
CA LYS A 355 -0.86 -8.27 -14.92
C LYS A 355 0.58 -8.07 -14.45
N VAL A 356 1.05 -6.81 -14.47
CA VAL A 356 2.44 -6.45 -14.16
C VAL A 356 3.41 -7.11 -15.15
N VAL A 357 3.01 -7.16 -16.41
CA VAL A 357 3.78 -7.70 -17.53
C VAL A 357 4.15 -6.57 -18.48
N PHE A 358 5.35 -6.58 -19.01
CA PHE A 358 5.80 -5.59 -19.98
C PHE A 358 5.04 -5.66 -21.30
N THR A 359 4.60 -4.50 -21.78
CA THR A 359 3.89 -4.31 -23.05
C THR A 359 4.85 -4.27 -24.26
N GLU A 360 4.30 -4.07 -25.47
CA GLU A 360 5.09 -3.93 -26.69
C GLU A 360 6.09 -2.78 -26.66
N GLU A 361 5.78 -1.70 -25.93
CA GLU A 361 6.61 -0.51 -25.80
C GLU A 361 7.95 -0.79 -25.08
N ALA A 362 8.00 -1.86 -24.26
CA ALA A 362 9.23 -2.34 -23.62
C ALA A 362 10.15 -3.15 -24.57
N GLY A 363 9.75 -3.34 -25.83
CA GLY A 363 10.56 -3.98 -26.86
C GLY A 363 10.96 -5.42 -26.53
N GLN A 364 12.24 -5.69 -26.34
CA GLN A 364 12.76 -7.04 -26.10
C GLN A 364 12.25 -7.66 -24.78
N PHE A 365 11.78 -6.85 -23.83
CA PHE A 365 11.27 -7.30 -22.54
C PHE A 365 9.76 -7.60 -22.56
N ARG A 366 9.09 -7.41 -23.70
CA ARG A 366 7.65 -7.67 -23.88
C ARG A 366 7.25 -9.05 -23.40
N GLY A 367 6.14 -9.12 -22.70
CA GLY A 367 5.54 -10.38 -22.25
C GLY A 367 6.16 -10.97 -20.98
N MET A 368 7.21 -10.35 -20.44
CA MET A 368 7.84 -10.78 -19.18
C MET A 368 7.15 -10.15 -17.98
N TYR A 369 6.96 -10.94 -16.93
CA TYR A 369 6.65 -10.37 -15.62
C TYR A 369 7.81 -9.49 -15.13
N VAL A 370 7.53 -8.30 -14.63
CA VAL A 370 8.59 -7.29 -14.42
C VAL A 370 9.75 -7.78 -13.55
N ARG A 371 9.47 -8.54 -12.49
CA ARG A 371 10.53 -9.07 -11.60
C ARG A 371 11.36 -10.19 -12.22
N ASP A 372 10.82 -10.89 -13.20
CA ASP A 372 11.55 -11.94 -13.94
C ASP A 372 12.50 -11.32 -14.97
N ALA A 373 12.33 -10.05 -15.29
CA ALA A 373 13.21 -9.33 -16.22
C ALA A 373 14.56 -8.92 -15.60
N ASP A 374 14.73 -8.96 -14.28
CA ASP A 374 15.95 -8.51 -13.60
C ASP A 374 17.24 -9.14 -14.20
N GLU A 375 17.26 -10.44 -14.39
CA GLU A 375 18.43 -11.14 -14.96
C GLU A 375 18.69 -10.76 -16.42
N MET A 376 17.62 -10.64 -17.22
CA MET A 376 17.73 -10.22 -18.62
C MET A 376 18.25 -8.78 -18.75
N VAL A 377 17.78 -7.87 -17.88
CA VAL A 377 18.27 -6.49 -17.82
C VAL A 377 19.74 -6.47 -17.45
N ILE A 378 20.17 -7.21 -16.42
CA ILE A 378 21.59 -7.28 -16.02
C ILE A 378 22.46 -7.80 -17.17
N ASN A 379 22.00 -8.80 -17.92
CA ASN A 379 22.73 -9.35 -19.06
C ASN A 379 22.80 -8.34 -20.23
N ALA A 380 21.69 -7.67 -20.55
CA ALA A 380 21.66 -6.61 -21.54
C ALA A 380 22.62 -5.45 -21.18
N MET A 381 22.72 -5.09 -19.90
CA MET A 381 23.68 -4.09 -19.42
C MET A 381 25.14 -4.54 -19.56
N ARG A 382 25.43 -5.85 -19.46
CA ARG A 382 26.77 -6.39 -19.78
C ARG A 382 27.10 -6.24 -21.26
N GLU A 383 26.17 -6.63 -22.14
CA GLU A 383 26.31 -6.50 -23.58
C GLU A 383 26.52 -5.04 -24.02
N ALA A 384 25.82 -4.11 -23.35
CA ALA A 384 25.97 -2.68 -23.57
C ALA A 384 27.23 -2.07 -22.90
N SER A 385 28.12 -2.88 -22.30
CA SER A 385 29.33 -2.42 -21.57
C SER A 385 29.03 -1.43 -20.43
N ALA A 386 27.83 -1.48 -19.88
CA ALA A 386 27.36 -0.61 -18.82
C ALA A 386 27.30 -1.32 -17.43
N TYR A 387 27.60 -2.59 -17.36
CA TYR A 387 27.66 -3.37 -16.12
C TYR A 387 28.90 -2.98 -15.29
N VAL A 388 28.72 -2.82 -13.98
CA VAL A 388 29.81 -2.62 -13.00
C VAL A 388 29.91 -3.81 -12.06
N LYS A 389 28.88 -4.06 -11.24
CA LYS A 389 28.85 -5.18 -10.29
C LYS A 389 27.42 -5.57 -9.95
N VAL A 390 27.21 -6.86 -9.75
CA VAL A 390 25.97 -7.37 -9.12
C VAL A 390 26.32 -8.17 -7.87
N GLY A 391 25.57 -7.95 -6.84
CA GLY A 391 25.60 -8.70 -5.57
C GLY A 391 24.17 -8.99 -5.11
N LYS A 392 24.01 -9.30 -3.85
CA LYS A 392 22.72 -9.54 -3.20
C LYS A 392 22.61 -8.70 -1.95
N ILE A 393 21.43 -8.22 -1.65
CA ILE A 393 21.11 -7.49 -0.43
C ILE A 393 19.87 -8.08 0.24
N VAL A 394 19.93 -8.21 1.57
CA VAL A 394 18.75 -8.56 2.37
C VAL A 394 18.22 -7.29 3.01
N HIS A 395 17.00 -6.96 2.71
CA HIS A 395 16.36 -5.75 3.22
C HIS A 395 14.87 -5.95 3.52
N GLN A 396 14.27 -5.01 4.24
CA GLN A 396 12.83 -4.97 4.47
C GLN A 396 12.13 -4.51 3.19
N TYR A 397 11.23 -5.33 2.67
CA TYR A 397 10.44 -5.00 1.48
C TYR A 397 8.96 -5.34 1.70
N PRO A 398 8.04 -4.49 1.22
CA PRO A 398 6.62 -4.75 1.38
C PRO A 398 6.15 -5.90 0.50
N THR A 399 5.39 -6.80 1.11
CA THR A 399 4.68 -7.89 0.44
C THR A 399 3.19 -7.71 0.65
N CYS A 400 2.38 -8.23 -0.25
CA CYS A 400 0.94 -8.21 -0.08
C CYS A 400 0.56 -9.03 1.18
N TRP A 401 -0.11 -8.39 2.11
CA TRP A 401 -0.52 -9.03 3.37
C TRP A 401 -1.47 -10.22 3.15
N ARG A 402 -2.14 -10.27 1.99
CA ARG A 402 -3.10 -11.34 1.62
C ARG A 402 -2.42 -12.50 0.90
N SER A 403 -1.70 -12.20 -0.19
CA SER A 403 -1.11 -13.23 -1.06
C SER A 403 0.34 -13.56 -0.71
N GLY A 404 1.02 -12.68 0.05
CA GLY A 404 2.44 -12.84 0.39
C GLY A 404 3.42 -12.49 -0.74
N HIS A 405 2.94 -12.13 -1.93
CA HIS A 405 3.80 -11.74 -3.06
C HIS A 405 4.43 -10.37 -2.82
N LYS A 406 5.63 -10.16 -3.34
CA LYS A 406 6.26 -8.84 -3.39
C LYS A 406 5.35 -7.88 -4.15
N ILE A 407 5.11 -6.69 -3.61
CA ILE A 407 4.37 -5.66 -4.31
C ILE A 407 5.24 -5.04 -5.41
N VAL A 408 4.61 -4.38 -6.37
CA VAL A 408 5.26 -3.53 -7.36
C VAL A 408 4.67 -2.13 -7.23
N TRP A 409 5.52 -1.13 -7.12
CA TRP A 409 5.08 0.25 -7.25
C TRP A 409 4.83 0.53 -8.72
N LEU A 410 3.65 1.04 -9.06
CA LEU A 410 3.22 1.20 -10.45
C LEU A 410 2.32 2.43 -10.62
N ALA A 411 2.66 3.29 -11.57
CA ALA A 411 1.82 4.42 -11.94
C ALA A 411 0.56 3.94 -12.67
N ARG A 412 -0.61 4.22 -12.08
CA ARG A 412 -1.92 3.78 -12.57
C ARG A 412 -2.97 4.87 -12.45
N ARG A 413 -4.04 4.76 -13.25
CA ARG A 413 -5.24 5.57 -13.10
C ARG A 413 -6.14 4.90 -12.06
N GLU A 414 -6.44 5.64 -11.00
CA GLU A 414 -7.25 5.20 -9.87
C GLU A 414 -8.13 6.33 -9.39
N TYR A 415 -9.14 6.02 -8.58
CA TYR A 415 -9.96 7.03 -7.93
C TYR A 415 -9.39 7.42 -6.57
N PHE A 416 -9.24 8.73 -6.37
CA PHE A 416 -8.65 9.29 -5.15
C PHE A 416 -9.57 10.30 -4.49
N TYR A 417 -9.68 10.21 -3.16
CA TYR A 417 -10.09 11.34 -2.35
C TYR A 417 -8.91 12.29 -2.17
N MET A 418 -9.05 13.51 -2.68
CA MET A 418 -8.05 14.59 -2.59
C MET A 418 -8.15 15.29 -1.24
N ILE A 419 -7.66 14.62 -0.19
CA ILE A 419 -7.78 15.07 1.21
C ILE A 419 -7.02 16.38 1.44
N ASP A 420 -5.94 16.63 0.68
CA ASP A 420 -5.18 17.88 0.67
C ASP A 420 -6.06 19.12 0.40
N LYS A 421 -7.12 18.96 -0.39
CA LYS A 421 -8.07 20.04 -0.75
C LYS A 421 -9.08 20.39 0.35
N LEU A 422 -9.18 19.59 1.42
CA LEU A 422 -10.09 19.86 2.54
C LEU A 422 -9.68 21.04 3.43
N GLY A 423 -8.52 21.64 3.18
CA GLY A 423 -8.01 22.78 3.95
C GLY A 423 -7.69 22.41 5.40
N GLN A 424 -7.93 23.33 6.33
CA GLN A 424 -7.66 23.13 7.76
C GLN A 424 -8.86 22.58 8.56
N ASN A 425 -10.03 22.45 7.94
CA ASN A 425 -11.26 22.02 8.61
C ASN A 425 -11.15 20.67 9.34
N PRO A 426 -10.57 19.59 8.73
CA PRO A 426 -10.42 18.31 9.41
C PRO A 426 -9.55 18.41 10.67
N LEU A 427 -8.43 19.12 10.60
CA LEU A 427 -7.52 19.30 11.73
C LEU A 427 -8.17 20.10 12.88
N SER A 428 -8.90 21.17 12.53
CA SER A 428 -9.66 21.96 13.51
C SER A 428 -10.77 21.15 14.18
N ALA A 429 -11.46 20.29 13.44
CA ALA A 429 -12.47 19.38 13.99
C ALA A 429 -11.84 18.32 14.90
N ALA A 430 -10.76 17.69 14.47
CA ALA A 430 -10.07 16.65 15.22
C ALA A 430 -9.45 17.17 16.53
N SER A 431 -8.97 18.40 16.55
CA SER A 431 -8.39 19.03 17.76
C SER A 431 -9.43 19.24 18.88
N LYS A 432 -10.72 19.29 18.56
CA LYS A 432 -11.83 19.45 19.52
C LYS A 432 -12.32 18.12 20.11
N VAL A 433 -11.82 17.00 19.62
CA VAL A 433 -12.18 15.66 20.13
C VAL A 433 -11.48 15.43 21.45
N GLU A 434 -12.21 14.93 22.44
CA GLU A 434 -11.64 14.49 23.71
C GLU A 434 -11.06 13.08 23.56
N TYR A 435 -9.80 12.93 23.94
CA TYR A 435 -9.10 11.67 23.94
C TYR A 435 -8.75 11.27 25.36
N PHE A 436 -8.83 9.98 25.64
CA PHE A 436 -8.43 9.44 26.95
C PHE A 436 -6.91 9.49 27.17
N PHE A 437 -6.13 9.45 26.08
CA PHE A 437 -4.67 9.47 26.10
C PHE A 437 -4.12 10.41 25.02
N ASP A 438 -2.99 11.03 25.31
CA ASP A 438 -2.33 11.93 24.34
C ASP A 438 -1.73 11.21 23.14
N SER A 439 -1.21 9.99 23.34
CA SER A 439 -0.55 9.24 22.25
C SER A 439 -1.47 8.98 21.04
N PRO A 440 -2.69 8.42 21.19
CA PRO A 440 -3.63 8.28 20.07
C PRO A 440 -4.04 9.63 19.48
N ARG A 441 -4.23 10.64 20.32
CA ARG A 441 -4.56 12.01 19.86
C ARG A 441 -3.46 12.55 18.94
N ASN A 442 -2.22 12.52 19.40
CA ASN A 442 -1.10 13.06 18.65
C ASN A 442 -0.92 12.33 17.32
N ARG A 443 -0.98 11.00 17.34
CA ARG A 443 -0.91 10.18 16.10
C ARG A 443 -2.03 10.54 15.12
N PHE A 444 -3.27 10.69 15.59
CA PHE A 444 -4.41 11.03 14.74
C PHE A 444 -4.24 12.43 14.11
N LEU A 445 -3.80 13.41 14.89
CA LEU A 445 -3.56 14.76 14.40
C LEU A 445 -2.42 14.80 13.36
N GLU A 446 -1.34 14.05 13.55
CA GLU A 446 -0.26 13.96 12.56
C GLU A 446 -0.74 13.33 11.24
N ILE A 447 -1.48 12.22 11.28
CA ILE A 447 -2.06 11.59 10.07
C ILE A 447 -2.95 12.60 9.29
N ILE A 448 -3.75 13.42 10.01
CA ILE A 448 -4.57 14.44 9.35
C ILE A 448 -3.71 15.55 8.74
N LYS A 449 -2.57 15.89 9.33
CA LYS A 449 -1.65 16.91 8.79
C LYS A 449 -0.97 16.45 7.50
N GLU A 450 -0.65 15.18 7.35
CA GLU A 450 0.01 14.61 6.17
C GLU A 450 -0.82 14.81 4.90
N LYS A 451 -2.15 14.79 4.99
CA LYS A 451 -3.09 15.05 3.87
C LYS A 451 -2.79 14.27 2.59
N VAL A 452 -2.32 13.04 2.72
CA VAL A 452 -2.02 12.20 1.56
C VAL A 452 -3.31 11.85 0.82
N PRO A 453 -3.40 12.04 -0.51
CA PRO A 453 -4.54 11.59 -1.29
C PRO A 453 -4.82 10.10 -1.09
N TRP A 454 -6.06 9.76 -0.83
CA TRP A 454 -6.45 8.38 -0.51
C TRP A 454 -7.00 7.67 -1.73
N CYS A 455 -6.28 6.66 -2.21
CA CYS A 455 -6.75 5.75 -3.26
C CYS A 455 -7.88 4.87 -2.70
N ILE A 456 -9.06 4.95 -3.32
CA ILE A 456 -10.25 4.21 -2.87
C ILE A 456 -10.69 3.10 -3.83
N SER A 457 -10.20 3.12 -5.07
CA SER A 457 -10.51 2.05 -6.03
C SER A 457 -9.71 0.78 -5.74
N ARG A 458 -10.31 -0.34 -6.05
CA ARG A 458 -9.72 -1.69 -6.05
C ARG A 458 -10.28 -2.44 -7.24
N GLU A 459 -9.41 -2.96 -8.09
CA GLU A 459 -9.78 -3.74 -9.28
C GLU A 459 -9.96 -5.23 -8.96
#